data_f52cf09b8c281728f48f3a4dc324789f
#
_entry.id   f52cf09b8c281728f48f3a4dc324789f
#
_cell.length_a   1.000
_cell.length_b   1.000
_cell.length_c   1.000
_cell.angle_alpha   90.00
_cell.angle_beta   90.00
_cell.angle_gamma   90.00
#
_symmetry.space_group_name_H-M   'P 1'
#
loop_
_entity.id
_entity.type
_entity.pdbx_description
1 polymer ?
#
loop_
_entity_poly.entity_id
_entity_poly.type
_entity_poly.pdbx_seq_one_letter_code
_entity_poly.pdbx_strand_id
1 'polypeptide(L)'
;KDAAIITNMLESVINGGTGGNAAIGRPAAGKTGTTDDSKDAWFVGYTPDLVAAVWIGDDYGSETLHGITGGSTPAVMWGQFMSAALANTPATDFNVPASAQAAVSEGYFNPVKQVQKKDDKDKKDDKDKKDDKDKKEEISKDDDSSSNVESTDSKPSQSKSKKEKKKDR
;
A
#
# COMPACT_ATOMS: atom_id res chain seq x y z
N LYS A 1 23.01 -10.87 -10.02
CA LYS A 1 22.33 -9.62 -10.32
C LYS A 1 20.86 -9.69 -9.90
N ASP A 2 20.09 -10.61 -10.42
CA ASP A 2 18.63 -10.65 -10.19
C ASP A 2 18.27 -10.94 -8.73
N ALA A 3 19.00 -11.83 -8.06
CA ALA A 3 18.81 -12.09 -6.63
C ALA A 3 19.00 -10.82 -5.77
N ALA A 4 20.01 -9.99 -6.07
CA ALA A 4 20.23 -8.74 -5.34
C ALA A 4 19.09 -7.73 -5.57
N ILE A 5 18.55 -7.66 -6.77
CA ILE A 5 17.39 -6.81 -7.09
C ILE A 5 16.17 -7.28 -6.32
N ILE A 6 15.89 -8.58 -6.34
CA ILE A 6 14.76 -9.16 -5.58
C ILE A 6 14.94 -8.95 -4.08
N THR A 7 16.15 -9.14 -3.54
CA THR A 7 16.44 -8.86 -2.12
C THR A 7 16.11 -7.42 -1.77
N ASN A 8 16.51 -6.45 -2.57
CA ASN A 8 16.18 -5.04 -2.34
C ASN A 8 14.66 -4.77 -2.37
N MET A 9 13.92 -5.41 -3.27
CA MET A 9 12.46 -5.36 -3.26
C MET A 9 11.87 -5.95 -1.98
N LEU A 10 12.43 -7.04 -1.47
CA LEU A 10 11.99 -7.72 -0.25
C LEU A 10 12.40 -6.96 1.03
N GLU A 11 13.49 -6.20 1.02
CA GLU A 11 13.82 -5.25 2.09
C GLU A 11 12.74 -4.18 2.24
N SER A 12 12.16 -3.70 1.15
CA SER A 12 11.08 -2.70 1.19
C SER A 12 9.79 -3.23 1.83
N VAL A 13 9.56 -4.54 1.84
CA VAL A 13 8.43 -5.17 2.56
C VAL A 13 8.55 -4.95 4.07
N ILE A 14 9.77 -4.99 4.61
CA ILE A 14 10.05 -4.77 6.04
C ILE A 14 10.15 -3.26 6.32
N ASN A 15 10.84 -2.49 5.46
CA ASN A 15 11.16 -1.08 5.71
C ASN A 15 9.99 -0.10 5.52
N GLY A 16 8.84 -0.54 5.00
CA GLY A 16 7.67 0.32 4.77
C GLY A 16 6.48 -0.40 4.15
N GLY A 17 6.55 -1.73 4.05
CA GLY A 17 5.51 -2.57 3.48
C GLY A 17 4.75 -3.38 4.53
N THR A 18 4.15 -4.48 4.08
CA THR A 18 3.28 -5.35 4.89
C THR A 18 4.01 -6.12 5.98
N GLY A 19 5.33 -6.18 5.95
CA GLY A 19 6.19 -6.88 6.91
C GLY A 19 6.84 -5.99 7.97
N GLY A 20 6.39 -4.74 8.17
CA GLY A 20 7.00 -3.80 9.09
C GLY A 20 7.20 -4.31 10.53
N ASN A 21 6.34 -5.19 11.01
CA ASN A 21 6.46 -5.83 12.31
C ASN A 21 7.65 -6.81 12.43
N ALA A 22 8.29 -7.17 11.32
CA ALA A 22 9.51 -7.98 11.30
C ALA A 22 10.79 -7.15 11.35
N ALA A 23 10.72 -5.83 11.52
CA ALA A 23 11.90 -4.97 11.60
C ALA A 23 12.71 -5.28 12.86
N ILE A 24 14.01 -5.59 12.68
CA ILE A 24 14.93 -6.01 13.75
C ILE A 24 16.15 -5.09 13.90
N GLY A 25 16.10 -3.88 13.31
CA GLY A 25 17.17 -2.90 13.42
C GLY A 25 18.46 -3.24 12.66
N ARG A 26 18.40 -4.20 11.71
CA ARG A 26 19.49 -4.60 10.82
C ARG A 26 18.96 -4.93 9.44
N PRO A 27 19.82 -5.01 8.39
CA PRO A 27 19.37 -5.40 7.05
C PRO A 27 18.65 -6.73 7.07
N ALA A 28 17.41 -6.71 6.60
CA ALA A 28 16.55 -7.89 6.53
C ALA A 28 15.57 -7.75 5.36
N ALA A 29 15.31 -8.87 4.70
CA ALA A 29 14.39 -8.98 3.58
C ALA A 29 13.35 -10.07 3.86
N GLY A 30 12.12 -9.89 3.40
CA GLY A 30 11.08 -10.88 3.69
C GLY A 30 9.80 -10.69 2.91
N LYS A 31 8.88 -11.65 3.08
CA LYS A 31 7.56 -11.63 2.44
C LYS A 31 6.50 -12.19 3.37
N THR A 32 5.39 -11.49 3.42
CA THR A 32 4.15 -11.94 4.07
C THR A 32 3.35 -12.84 3.15
N GLY A 33 2.64 -13.80 3.71
CA GLY A 33 1.64 -14.63 3.02
C GLY A 33 0.39 -14.76 3.88
N THR A 34 -0.77 -14.70 3.25
CA THR A 34 -2.06 -14.96 3.89
C THR A 34 -2.97 -15.59 2.84
N THR A 35 -3.58 -16.72 3.15
CA THR A 35 -4.55 -17.35 2.24
C THR A 35 -5.86 -16.56 2.19
N ASP A 36 -6.63 -16.71 1.12
CA ASP A 36 -7.87 -15.93 0.87
C ASP A 36 -8.88 -16.07 2.02
N ASP A 37 -9.03 -17.25 2.57
CA ASP A 37 -9.92 -17.51 3.70
C ASP A 37 -9.25 -17.27 5.07
N SER A 38 -8.06 -16.64 5.09
CA SER A 38 -7.26 -16.43 6.31
C SER A 38 -7.06 -17.71 7.13
N LYS A 39 -6.83 -18.85 6.47
CA LYS A 39 -6.56 -20.13 7.11
C LYS A 39 -5.09 -20.34 7.41
N ASP A 40 -4.22 -19.68 6.62
CA ASP A 40 -2.77 -19.74 6.76
C ASP A 40 -2.20 -18.33 6.75
N ALA A 41 -1.32 -18.06 7.67
CA ALA A 41 -0.55 -16.85 7.76
C ALA A 41 0.95 -17.17 7.84
N TRP A 42 1.73 -16.59 6.92
CA TRP A 42 3.15 -16.83 6.75
C TRP A 42 3.96 -15.56 6.85
N PHE A 43 5.12 -15.66 7.44
CA PHE A 43 6.21 -14.72 7.22
C PHE A 43 7.50 -15.50 6.94
N VAL A 44 8.11 -15.27 5.80
CA VAL A 44 9.42 -15.82 5.43
C VAL A 44 10.38 -14.66 5.23
N GLY A 45 11.50 -14.68 5.93
CA GLY A 45 12.47 -13.61 5.84
C GLY A 45 13.89 -14.08 6.13
N TYR A 46 14.85 -13.24 5.80
CA TYR A 46 16.27 -13.53 5.94
C TYR A 46 17.10 -12.28 6.14
N THR A 47 18.24 -12.47 6.78
CA THR A 47 19.39 -11.55 6.78
C THR A 47 20.50 -12.16 5.92
N PRO A 48 21.66 -11.52 5.72
CA PRO A 48 22.81 -12.18 5.10
C PRO A 48 23.26 -13.46 5.79
N ASP A 49 22.93 -13.61 7.08
CA ASP A 49 23.47 -14.69 7.93
C ASP A 49 22.48 -15.83 8.20
N LEU A 50 21.17 -15.54 8.21
CA LEU A 50 20.16 -16.48 8.68
C LEU A 50 18.84 -16.30 7.91
N VAL A 51 18.18 -17.41 7.58
CA VAL A 51 16.81 -17.45 7.05
C VAL A 51 15.89 -18.18 8.04
N ALA A 52 14.68 -17.67 8.20
CA ALA A 52 13.64 -18.31 8.99
C ALA A 52 12.26 -18.13 8.33
N ALA A 53 11.37 -19.07 8.61
CA ALA A 53 9.98 -19.02 8.24
C ALA A 53 9.09 -19.25 9.46
N VAL A 54 8.02 -18.49 9.56
CA VAL A 54 6.98 -18.66 10.57
C VAL A 54 5.66 -18.93 9.88
N TRP A 55 4.97 -19.94 10.28
CA TRP A 55 3.64 -20.30 9.85
C TRP A 55 2.70 -20.37 11.05
N ILE A 56 1.51 -19.85 10.86
CA ILE A 56 0.38 -20.00 11.77
C ILE A 56 -0.78 -20.51 10.93
N GLY A 57 -1.40 -21.56 11.38
CA GLY A 57 -2.51 -22.22 10.70
C GLY A 57 -3.12 -23.31 11.55
N ASP A 58 -4.16 -23.93 11.04
CA ASP A 58 -4.76 -25.14 11.59
C ASP A 58 -4.30 -26.35 10.79
N ASP A 59 -3.86 -27.42 11.46
CA ASP A 59 -3.33 -28.64 10.83
C ASP A 59 -4.32 -29.29 9.85
N TYR A 60 -5.61 -29.10 10.08
CA TYR A 60 -6.68 -29.64 9.23
C TYR A 60 -7.25 -28.62 8.24
N GLY A 61 -6.82 -27.34 8.29
CA GLY A 61 -7.30 -26.26 7.43
C GLY A 61 -8.77 -25.96 7.59
N SER A 62 -9.37 -26.32 8.74
CA SER A 62 -10.79 -26.15 9.03
C SER A 62 -11.10 -24.79 9.66
N GLU A 63 -10.15 -24.26 10.42
CA GLU A 63 -10.35 -23.02 11.19
C GLU A 63 -9.83 -21.78 10.46
N THR A 64 -10.54 -20.68 10.62
CA THR A 64 -10.13 -19.37 10.11
C THR A 64 -9.35 -18.62 11.17
N LEU A 65 -8.21 -18.06 10.80
CA LEU A 65 -7.38 -17.22 11.66
C LEU A 65 -7.96 -15.81 11.74
N HIS A 66 -8.88 -15.56 12.66
CA HIS A 66 -9.53 -14.25 12.80
C HIS A 66 -8.53 -13.15 13.15
N GLY A 67 -8.35 -12.19 12.22
CA GLY A 67 -7.50 -11.02 12.44
C GLY A 67 -5.98 -11.30 12.36
N ILE A 68 -5.55 -12.53 12.06
CA ILE A 68 -4.15 -12.87 11.88
C ILE A 68 -3.80 -12.86 10.39
N THR A 69 -2.80 -12.07 10.02
CA THR A 69 -2.22 -12.01 8.69
C THR A 69 -0.72 -12.28 8.76
N GLY A 70 -0.08 -12.55 7.64
CA GLY A 70 1.37 -12.76 7.60
C GLY A 70 2.19 -11.57 8.12
N GLY A 71 1.66 -10.35 8.00
CA GLY A 71 2.28 -9.13 8.51
C GLY A 71 2.00 -8.82 9.99
N SER A 72 1.12 -9.58 10.66
CA SER A 72 0.82 -9.44 12.08
C SER A 72 1.66 -10.42 12.93
N THR A 73 1.03 -11.40 13.54
CA THR A 73 1.68 -12.34 14.47
C THR A 73 2.88 -13.07 13.87
N PRO A 74 2.85 -13.65 12.64
CA PRO A 74 4.02 -14.31 12.07
C PRO A 74 5.23 -13.38 11.91
N ALA A 75 5.02 -12.14 11.47
CA ALA A 75 6.09 -11.16 11.32
C ALA A 75 6.71 -10.77 12.67
N VAL A 76 5.89 -10.57 13.71
CA VAL A 76 6.36 -10.31 15.09
C VAL A 76 7.17 -11.48 15.63
N MET A 77 6.68 -12.71 15.49
CA MET A 77 7.38 -13.93 15.95
C MET A 77 8.71 -14.10 15.23
N TRP A 78 8.73 -13.87 13.92
CA TRP A 78 9.96 -13.91 13.13
C TRP A 78 10.97 -12.87 13.64
N GLY A 79 10.53 -11.64 13.86
CA GLY A 79 11.40 -10.57 14.37
C GLY A 79 11.99 -10.89 15.76
N GLN A 80 11.19 -11.44 16.67
CA GLN A 80 11.64 -11.87 17.99
C GLN A 80 12.66 -13.01 17.90
N PHE A 81 12.38 -14.04 17.09
CA PHE A 81 13.30 -15.15 16.88
C PHE A 81 14.63 -14.68 16.28
N MET A 82 14.60 -13.91 15.21
CA MET A 82 15.80 -13.42 14.53
C MET A 82 16.62 -12.48 15.41
N SER A 83 15.97 -11.62 16.17
CA SER A 83 16.67 -10.73 17.13
C SER A 83 17.43 -11.53 18.18
N ALA A 84 16.81 -12.58 18.73
CA ALA A 84 17.45 -13.45 19.70
C ALA A 84 18.58 -14.29 19.09
N ALA A 85 18.33 -14.91 17.94
CA ALA A 85 19.28 -15.77 17.24
C ALA A 85 20.55 -15.00 16.79
N LEU A 86 20.39 -13.73 16.40
CA LEU A 86 21.47 -12.87 15.88
C LEU A 86 22.00 -11.86 16.89
N ALA A 87 21.66 -11.99 18.18
CA ALA A 87 22.05 -11.03 19.22
C ALA A 87 23.57 -10.80 19.31
N ASN A 88 24.38 -11.86 19.06
CA ASN A 88 25.83 -11.81 19.11
C ASN A 88 26.49 -11.84 17.72
N THR A 89 25.72 -11.69 16.65
CA THR A 89 26.22 -11.66 15.28
C THR A 89 26.29 -10.22 14.79
N PRO A 90 27.45 -9.73 14.32
CA PRO A 90 27.54 -8.38 13.75
C PRO A 90 26.51 -8.21 12.60
N ALA A 91 25.92 -7.01 12.52
CA ALA A 91 25.03 -6.70 11.39
C ALA A 91 25.86 -6.51 10.12
N THR A 92 25.49 -7.21 9.06
CA THR A 92 26.10 -7.13 7.73
C THR A 92 25.05 -6.69 6.71
N ASP A 93 25.50 -5.96 5.68
CA ASP A 93 24.64 -5.56 4.57
C ASP A 93 24.54 -6.69 3.53
N PHE A 94 23.43 -6.68 2.78
CA PHE A 94 23.32 -7.56 1.62
C PHE A 94 24.32 -7.19 0.54
N ASN A 95 24.96 -8.20 -0.04
CA ASN A 95 25.91 -7.98 -1.12
C ASN A 95 25.17 -7.57 -2.42
N VAL A 96 25.39 -6.32 -2.84
CA VAL A 96 24.85 -5.80 -4.11
C VAL A 96 25.98 -5.73 -5.13
N PRO A 97 26.07 -6.66 -6.10
CA PRO A 97 27.11 -6.64 -7.10
C PRO A 97 27.01 -5.38 -8.00
N ALA A 98 28.12 -4.91 -8.53
CA ALA A 98 28.19 -3.69 -9.36
C ALA A 98 27.17 -3.71 -10.52
N SER A 99 26.92 -4.87 -11.09
CA SER A 99 25.91 -5.05 -12.17
C SER A 99 24.45 -4.83 -11.75
N ALA A 100 24.19 -4.76 -10.43
CA ALA A 100 22.84 -4.51 -9.88
C ALA A 100 22.73 -3.13 -9.21
N GLN A 101 23.85 -2.43 -8.95
CA GLN A 101 23.88 -1.18 -8.19
C GLN A 101 23.01 -0.08 -8.81
N ALA A 102 23.03 0.08 -10.13
CA ALA A 102 22.20 1.08 -10.81
C ALA A 102 20.69 0.83 -10.53
N ALA A 103 20.23 -0.40 -10.67
CA ALA A 103 18.82 -0.76 -10.44
C ALA A 103 18.41 -0.58 -8.98
N VAL A 104 19.32 -0.82 -8.03
CA VAL A 104 19.07 -0.68 -6.60
C VAL A 104 19.13 0.80 -6.19
N SER A 105 20.13 1.56 -6.68
CA SER A 105 20.36 2.97 -6.30
C SER A 105 19.36 3.95 -6.90
N GLU A 106 18.83 3.69 -8.10
CA GLU A 106 17.80 4.51 -8.74
C GLU A 106 16.44 4.44 -8.02
N GLY A 107 16.32 3.55 -7.04
CA GLY A 107 15.10 3.42 -6.23
C GLY A 107 13.91 2.92 -7.03
N TYR A 108 14.15 2.18 -8.12
CA TYR A 108 13.09 1.55 -8.93
C TYR A 108 12.13 0.71 -8.08
N PHE A 109 12.63 0.21 -6.97
CA PHE A 109 11.89 -0.65 -6.04
C PHE A 109 11.69 0.00 -4.64
N ASN A 110 11.95 1.31 -4.51
CA ASN A 110 11.65 2.04 -3.28
C ASN A 110 10.22 2.60 -3.37
N PRO A 111 9.24 2.02 -2.67
CA PRO A 111 7.84 2.43 -2.76
C PRO A 111 7.62 3.89 -2.34
N VAL A 112 8.42 4.40 -1.40
CA VAL A 112 8.33 5.79 -0.93
C VAL A 112 8.72 6.78 -2.05
N LYS A 113 9.76 6.49 -2.83
CA LYS A 113 10.15 7.34 -3.96
C LYS A 113 9.16 7.27 -5.13
N GLN A 114 8.48 6.14 -5.32
CA GLN A 114 7.48 6.00 -6.39
C GLN A 114 6.19 6.77 -6.07
N VAL A 115 5.75 6.79 -4.81
CA VAL A 115 4.59 7.58 -4.38
C VAL A 115 4.87 9.07 -4.60
N GLN A 116 6.03 9.58 -4.20
CA GLN A 116 6.40 10.98 -4.41
C GLN A 116 6.42 11.38 -5.90
N LYS A 117 6.96 10.51 -6.79
CA LYS A 117 6.94 10.78 -8.25
C LYS A 117 5.53 10.82 -8.84
N LYS A 118 4.59 10.06 -8.29
CA LYS A 118 3.20 10.05 -8.73
C LYS A 118 2.48 11.32 -8.29
N ASP A 119 2.66 11.71 -7.03
CA ASP A 119 2.08 12.94 -6.49
C ASP A 119 2.57 14.20 -7.21
N ASP A 120 3.85 14.23 -7.62
CA ASP A 120 4.43 15.34 -8.36
C ASP A 120 3.91 15.39 -9.82
N LYS A 121 3.63 14.25 -10.44
CA LYS A 121 3.07 14.17 -11.79
C LYS A 121 1.60 14.61 -11.81
N ASP A 122 0.81 14.11 -10.85
CA ASP A 122 -0.61 14.44 -10.72
C ASP A 122 -0.80 15.94 -10.43
N LYS A 123 0.10 16.56 -9.63
CA LYS A 123 0.10 18.01 -9.38
C LYS A 123 0.47 18.86 -10.60
N LYS A 124 1.30 18.33 -11.50
CA LYS A 124 1.68 19.04 -12.73
C LYS A 124 0.55 19.02 -13.76
N ASP A 125 -0.09 17.85 -13.93
CA ASP A 125 -1.23 17.69 -14.83
C ASP A 125 -2.46 18.51 -14.40
N ASP A 126 -2.66 18.72 -13.10
CA ASP A 126 -3.73 19.58 -12.57
C ASP A 126 -3.44 21.09 -12.76
N LYS A 127 -2.16 21.49 -12.74
CA LYS A 127 -1.77 22.89 -12.95
C LYS A 127 -1.93 23.28 -14.42
N ASP A 128 -1.52 22.40 -15.34
CA ASP A 128 -1.68 22.64 -16.78
C ASP A 128 -3.16 22.69 -17.20
N LYS A 129 -4.05 21.92 -16.54
CA LYS A 129 -5.50 21.98 -16.76
C LYS A 129 -6.17 23.24 -16.21
N LYS A 130 -5.59 23.86 -15.18
CA LYS A 130 -6.13 25.09 -14.60
C LYS A 130 -5.81 26.31 -15.45
N ASP A 131 -4.60 26.38 -15.97
CA ASP A 131 -4.16 27.45 -16.87
C ASP A 131 -4.94 27.46 -18.20
N ASP A 132 -5.36 26.27 -18.71
CA ASP A 132 -6.21 26.16 -19.90
C ASP A 132 -7.69 26.55 -19.64
N LYS A 133 -8.15 26.43 -18.39
CA LYS A 133 -9.52 26.76 -18.01
C LYS A 133 -9.67 28.27 -17.82
N ASP A 134 -8.68 28.91 -17.20
CA ASP A 134 -8.67 30.35 -17.00
C ASP A 134 -8.55 31.11 -18.34
N LYS A 135 -7.82 30.56 -19.33
CA LYS A 135 -7.76 31.12 -20.70
C LYS A 135 -9.08 31.01 -21.47
N LYS A 136 -9.90 29.97 -21.18
CA LYS A 136 -11.21 29.80 -21.83
C LYS A 136 -12.30 30.71 -21.23
N GLU A 137 -12.18 31.07 -19.94
CA GLU A 137 -13.13 31.96 -19.29
C GLU A 137 -12.91 33.44 -19.67
N GLU A 138 -11.68 33.83 -20.03
CA GLU A 138 -11.43 35.21 -20.53
C GLU A 138 -11.98 35.45 -21.94
N ILE A 139 -12.07 34.42 -22.78
CA ILE A 139 -12.56 34.54 -24.15
C ILE A 139 -14.11 34.57 -24.23
N SER A 140 -14.81 34.17 -23.15
CA SER A 140 -16.28 34.08 -23.13
C SER A 140 -17.01 35.30 -22.50
N LYS A 141 -16.28 36.35 -22.10
CA LYS A 141 -16.88 37.51 -21.42
C LYS A 141 -17.21 38.72 -22.34
N ASP A 142 -16.90 38.64 -23.62
CA ASP A 142 -17.08 39.77 -24.55
C ASP A 142 -18.27 39.67 -25.52
N ASP A 143 -19.14 38.66 -25.38
CA ASP A 143 -20.37 38.56 -26.17
C ASP A 143 -21.55 38.10 -25.32
N ASP A 144 -22.21 38.99 -24.65
CA ASP A 144 -23.67 38.99 -24.50
C ASP A 144 -24.19 40.28 -23.80
N SER A 145 -24.56 41.19 -24.59
CA SER A 145 -25.48 42.29 -24.20
C SER A 145 -26.68 42.25 -25.17
N SER A 146 -27.75 41.58 -24.79
CA SER A 146 -29.10 42.03 -25.16
C SER A 146 -30.20 41.02 -24.88
N SER A 147 -31.26 41.57 -24.26
CA SER A 147 -32.66 41.14 -24.23
C SER A 147 -33.16 40.10 -23.23
N ASN A 148 -33.69 40.66 -22.22
CA ASN A 148 -34.97 40.56 -21.50
C ASN A 148 -36.06 39.71 -22.19
N VAL A 149 -36.74 38.81 -21.43
CA VAL A 149 -38.20 38.75 -21.23
C VAL A 149 -38.59 37.64 -20.19
N GLU A 150 -39.48 38.02 -19.35
CA GLU A 150 -40.28 37.41 -18.27
C GLU A 150 -40.94 36.05 -18.60
N SER A 151 -41.07 35.15 -17.63
CA SER A 151 -42.33 34.87 -16.88
C SER A 151 -42.40 33.46 -16.32
N THR A 152 -42.67 33.42 -15.01
CA THR A 152 -43.68 32.71 -14.24
C THR A 152 -43.69 31.17 -14.09
N ASP A 153 -43.52 30.82 -12.83
CA ASP A 153 -44.44 30.00 -12.01
C ASP A 153 -44.49 28.45 -12.13
N SER A 154 -44.16 27.81 -11.07
CA SER A 154 -44.99 26.84 -10.32
C SER A 154 -44.23 25.71 -9.64
N LYS A 155 -44.22 25.79 -8.32
CA LYS A 155 -44.07 24.68 -7.36
C LYS A 155 -45.48 24.15 -7.05
N PRO A 156 -45.74 23.09 -6.25
CA PRO A 156 -44.97 21.93 -5.75
C PRO A 156 -45.77 20.59 -5.79
N SER A 157 -45.20 19.48 -5.37
CA SER A 157 -45.93 18.59 -4.43
C SER A 157 -45.10 17.41 -3.88
N GLN A 158 -45.36 17.20 -2.63
CA GLN A 158 -44.91 16.18 -1.69
C GLN A 158 -45.64 14.84 -1.91
N SER A 159 -45.04 13.72 -1.44
CA SER A 159 -45.68 12.73 -0.55
C SER A 159 -44.69 11.59 -0.29
N LYS A 160 -44.21 11.39 0.89
CA LYS A 160 -44.72 10.67 2.07
C LYS A 160 -44.90 9.15 1.86
N SER A 161 -44.03 8.46 2.61
CA SER A 161 -44.28 7.36 3.57
C SER A 161 -44.67 5.97 3.06
N LYS A 162 -43.94 4.95 3.51
CA LYS A 162 -44.46 4.04 4.56
C LYS A 162 -43.42 3.02 5.06
N LYS A 163 -43.35 2.97 6.35
CA LYS A 163 -42.85 1.92 7.23
C LYS A 163 -43.68 0.64 7.02
N GLU A 164 -43.05 -0.54 7.09
CA GLU A 164 -43.67 -1.63 7.81
C GLU A 164 -42.67 -2.65 8.35
N LYS A 165 -42.87 -2.99 9.59
CA LYS A 165 -42.31 -4.01 10.47
C LYS A 165 -42.95 -5.36 10.17
N LYS A 166 -42.22 -6.48 10.41
CA LYS A 166 -42.59 -7.68 11.19
C LYS A 166 -41.59 -8.78 10.84
N LYS A 167 -40.96 -9.40 11.75
CA LYS A 167 -41.23 -10.27 12.90
C LYS A 167 -41.25 -11.75 12.52
N ASP A 168 -40.42 -12.50 13.24
CA ASP A 168 -40.52 -13.91 13.65
C ASP A 168 -40.33 -15.03 12.62
N ARG A 169 -39.18 -15.71 12.66
CA ARG A 169 -39.06 -17.02 13.34
C ARG A 169 -37.61 -17.43 13.46
#